data_dcc19d6c4323545b20e313036680946c
#
_entry.id   dcc19d6c4323545b20e313036680946c
#
_cell.length_a   1.000
_cell.length_b   1.000
_cell.length_c   1.000
_cell.angle_alpha   90.00
_cell.angle_beta   90.00
_cell.angle_gamma   90.00
#
_symmetry.space_group_name_H-M   'P 1'
#
loop_
_entity.id
_entity.type
_entity.pdbx_description
1 polymer ?
#
loop_
_entity_poly.entity_id
_entity_poly.type
_entity_poly.pdbx_seq_one_letter_code
_entity_poly.pdbx_strand_id
1 'polypeptide(L)'
;LYTDMPEDLCDDPNTVKLVISNLDDALWFGRGITGYGERHLGVYGYTREALEMYPTLKVTKEEQIEQLEQLRWLKSGWTIGCSYVEYDGIEINEPLDAVKYNIRPKT
;
A
#
# COMPACT_ATOMS: atom_id res chain seq x y z
N LEU A 1 0.76 5.24 -4.51
CA LEU A 1 1.48 4.80 -5.70
C LEU A 1 1.43 3.29 -5.86
N TYR A 2 1.51 2.82 -7.08
CA TYR A 2 1.60 1.41 -7.40
C TYR A 2 2.49 1.17 -8.62
N THR A 3 2.89 -0.08 -8.80
CA THR A 3 3.69 -0.49 -9.96
C THR A 3 3.25 -1.91 -10.38
N ASP A 4 3.84 -2.40 -11.45
CA ASP A 4 3.58 -3.77 -11.91
C ASP A 4 3.97 -4.79 -10.85
N MET A 5 3.20 -5.87 -10.76
CA MET A 5 3.47 -6.95 -9.83
C MET A 5 4.47 -7.92 -10.45
N PRO A 6 5.68 -8.05 -9.88
CA PRO A 6 6.58 -9.11 -10.29
C PRO A 6 5.95 -10.48 -10.04
N GLU A 7 6.16 -11.42 -10.94
CA GLU A 7 5.57 -12.76 -10.86
C GLU A 7 5.95 -13.48 -9.56
N ASP A 8 7.18 -13.31 -9.11
CA ASP A 8 7.69 -13.94 -7.89
C ASP A 8 7.09 -13.33 -6.60
N LEU A 9 6.49 -12.14 -6.68
CA LEU A 9 5.85 -11.49 -5.53
C LEU A 9 4.34 -11.65 -5.50
N CYS A 10 3.73 -12.16 -6.56
CA CYS A 10 2.27 -12.20 -6.71
C CYS A 10 1.59 -13.00 -5.60
N ASP A 11 2.23 -14.03 -5.08
CA ASP A 11 1.70 -14.89 -4.03
C ASP A 11 2.39 -14.69 -2.67
N ASP A 12 3.30 -13.72 -2.58
CA ASP A 12 4.02 -13.42 -1.34
C ASP A 12 3.10 -12.72 -0.34
N PRO A 13 2.85 -13.27 0.86
CA PRO A 13 1.98 -12.64 1.85
C PRO A 13 2.57 -11.36 2.45
N ASN A 14 3.86 -11.10 2.27
CA ASN A 14 4.48 -9.84 2.70
C ASN A 14 4.30 -8.72 1.68
N THR A 15 3.91 -9.04 0.46
CA THR A 15 3.65 -8.06 -0.58
C THR A 15 2.19 -7.65 -0.55
N VAL A 16 1.93 -6.36 -0.44
CA VAL A 16 0.57 -5.83 -0.47
C VAL A 16 0.10 -5.71 -1.91
N LYS A 17 -1.00 -6.37 -2.23
CA LYS A 17 -1.64 -6.32 -3.53
C LYS A 17 -2.73 -5.27 -3.52
N LEU A 18 -2.83 -4.51 -4.58
CA LEU A 18 -3.79 -3.44 -4.77
C LEU A 18 -4.69 -3.77 -5.94
N VAL A 19 -5.99 -3.75 -5.71
CA VAL A 19 -6.98 -3.89 -6.77
C VAL A 19 -7.50 -2.49 -7.11
N ILE A 20 -7.41 -2.12 -8.39
CA ILE A 20 -7.69 -0.77 -8.87
C ILE A 20 -8.92 -0.79 -9.79
N SER A 21 -9.76 0.22 -9.67
CA SER A 21 -10.89 0.42 -10.60
C SER A 21 -10.39 0.97 -11.95
N ASN A 22 -11.26 0.94 -12.96
CA ASN A 22 -10.95 1.53 -14.27
C ASN A 22 -10.78 3.05 -14.21
N LEU A 23 -11.08 3.68 -13.07
CA LEU A 23 -10.91 5.12 -12.85
C LEU A 23 -9.66 5.42 -12.01
N ASP A 24 -8.78 4.44 -11.84
CA ASP A 24 -7.55 4.55 -11.06
C ASP A 24 -7.78 4.85 -9.58
N ASP A 25 -8.90 4.39 -9.03
CA ASP A 25 -9.18 4.43 -7.61
C ASP A 25 -8.97 3.05 -6.98
N ALA A 26 -8.47 3.02 -5.75
CA ALA A 26 -8.29 1.78 -5.03
C ALA A 26 -9.65 1.15 -4.69
N LEU A 27 -9.82 -0.11 -5.04
CA LEU A 27 -10.96 -0.92 -4.62
C LEU A 27 -10.67 -1.64 -3.33
N TRP A 28 -9.50 -2.25 -3.23
CA TRP A 28 -9.07 -2.94 -2.02
C TRP A 28 -7.56 -3.17 -2.00
N PHE A 29 -7.04 -3.33 -0.79
CA PHE A 29 -5.65 -3.73 -0.54
C PHE A 29 -5.67 -5.01 0.28
N GLY A 30 -4.79 -5.94 -0.03
CA GLY A 30 -4.70 -7.16 0.76
C GLY A 30 -3.38 -7.90 0.57
N ARG A 31 -2.88 -8.47 1.65
CA ARG A 31 -1.68 -9.31 1.61
C ARG A 31 -2.01 -10.71 1.10
N GLY A 32 -3.21 -11.20 1.41
CA GLY A 32 -3.66 -12.53 1.04
C GLY A 32 -4.20 -12.66 -0.38
N ILE A 33 -4.26 -11.57 -1.16
CA ILE A 33 -4.65 -11.63 -2.57
C ILE A 33 -3.54 -12.33 -3.35
N THR A 34 -3.89 -13.34 -4.11
CA THR A 34 -2.94 -14.11 -4.92
C THR A 34 -3.43 -14.24 -6.35
N GLY A 35 -2.50 -14.31 -7.30
CA GLY A 35 -2.80 -14.51 -8.70
C GLY A 35 -3.23 -13.26 -9.46
N TYR A 36 -3.48 -12.15 -8.79
CA TYR A 36 -3.83 -10.87 -9.42
C TYR A 36 -3.54 -9.71 -8.49
N GLY A 37 -3.70 -8.50 -8.99
CA GLY A 37 -3.47 -7.26 -8.25
C GLY A 37 -2.16 -6.60 -8.65
N GLU A 38 -2.09 -5.30 -8.42
CA GLU A 38 -0.90 -4.48 -8.65
C GLU A 38 -0.05 -4.46 -7.40
N ARG A 39 1.24 -4.16 -7.55
CA ARG A 39 2.14 -4.00 -6.40
C ARG A 39 1.93 -2.63 -5.77
N HIS A 40 1.47 -2.62 -4.53
CA HIS A 40 1.32 -1.41 -3.75
C HIS A 40 2.69 -0.89 -3.31
N LEU A 41 2.89 0.41 -3.46
CA LEU A 41 4.06 1.10 -2.92
C LEU A 41 3.58 2.00 -1.78
N GLY A 42 4.24 1.93 -0.63
CA GLY A 42 3.80 2.59 0.61
C GLY A 42 4.04 4.11 0.63
N VAL A 43 3.68 4.80 -0.45
CA VAL A 43 3.82 6.27 -0.56
C VAL A 43 2.43 6.86 -0.74
N TYR A 44 2.06 7.78 0.16
CA TYR A 44 0.74 8.40 0.19
C TYR A 44 0.85 9.92 0.22
N GLY A 45 -0.07 10.57 -0.48
CA GLY A 45 -0.35 11.99 -0.31
C GLY A 45 -1.74 12.16 0.29
N TYR A 46 -1.89 13.12 1.18
CA TYR A 46 -3.16 13.41 1.85
C TYR A 46 -3.55 14.85 1.61
N THR A 47 -4.86 15.06 1.36
CA THR A 47 -5.40 16.40 1.42
C THR A 47 -5.45 16.85 2.88
N ARG A 48 -5.50 18.17 3.09
CA ARG A 48 -5.67 18.72 4.45
C ARG A 48 -6.95 18.20 5.10
N GLU A 49 -8.04 18.16 4.33
CA GLU A 49 -9.32 17.63 4.80
C GLU A 49 -9.19 16.19 5.29
N ALA A 50 -8.50 15.34 4.52
CA ALA A 50 -8.26 13.96 4.91
C ALA A 50 -7.49 13.88 6.23
N LEU A 51 -6.42 14.63 6.37
CA LEU A 51 -5.64 14.66 7.61
C LEU A 51 -6.47 15.09 8.82
N GLU A 52 -7.34 16.08 8.65
CA GLU A 52 -8.22 16.56 9.71
C GLU A 52 -9.25 15.50 10.11
N MET A 53 -9.70 14.67 9.16
CA MET A 53 -10.68 13.62 9.43
C MET A 53 -10.07 12.36 10.03
N TYR A 54 -8.78 12.15 9.88
CA TYR A 54 -8.11 10.92 10.32
C TYR A 54 -8.43 10.52 11.76
N PRO A 55 -8.37 11.44 12.76
CA PRO A 55 -8.66 11.05 14.15
C PRO A 55 -10.09 10.60 14.40
N THR A 56 -11.02 10.90 13.48
CA THR A 56 -12.44 10.53 13.61
C THR A 56 -12.75 9.16 13.02
N LEU A 57 -11.83 8.61 12.24
CA LEU A 57 -12.02 7.32 11.57
C LEU A 57 -11.90 6.18 12.58
N LYS A 58 -12.78 5.20 12.45
CA LYS A 58 -12.76 4.02 13.33
C LYS A 58 -11.86 2.95 12.76
N VAL A 59 -11.03 2.38 13.62
CA VAL A 59 -10.23 1.19 13.28
C VAL A 59 -11.17 0.05 12.92
N THR A 60 -10.88 -0.63 11.82
CA THR A 60 -11.71 -1.72 11.32
C THR A 60 -11.06 -3.07 11.57
N LYS A 61 -11.87 -4.12 11.54
CA LYS A 61 -11.41 -5.51 11.67
C LYS A 61 -10.42 -5.87 10.55
N GLU A 62 -10.74 -5.45 9.32
CA GLU A 62 -9.93 -5.75 8.13
C GLU A 62 -8.54 -5.11 8.24
N GLU A 63 -8.48 -3.86 8.71
CA GLU A 63 -7.21 -3.18 8.96
C GLU A 63 -6.34 -3.94 9.95
N GLN A 64 -6.93 -4.44 11.01
CA GLN A 64 -6.20 -5.18 12.04
C GLN A 64 -5.69 -6.54 11.55
N ILE A 65 -6.51 -7.25 10.77
CA ILE A 65 -6.15 -8.55 10.21
C ILE A 65 -5.03 -8.41 9.17
N GLU A 66 -5.18 -7.46 8.26
CA GLU A 66 -4.23 -7.24 7.17
C GLU A 66 -3.02 -6.41 7.61
N GLN A 67 -3.12 -5.69 8.73
CA GLN A 67 -2.13 -4.71 9.17
C GLN A 67 -1.89 -3.65 8.09
N LEU A 68 -2.98 -3.14 7.52
CA LEU A 68 -2.99 -2.13 6.47
C LEU A 68 -3.92 -1.00 6.87
N GLU A 69 -3.35 0.10 7.33
CA GLU A 69 -4.09 1.26 7.83
C GLU A 69 -4.96 1.92 6.76
N GLN A 70 -4.55 1.85 5.50
CA GLN A 70 -5.31 2.43 4.40
C GLN A 70 -6.71 1.81 4.24
N LEU A 71 -6.94 0.61 4.74
CA LEU A 71 -8.26 -0.02 4.71
C LEU A 71 -9.27 0.75 5.56
N ARG A 72 -8.83 1.45 6.59
CA ARG A 72 -9.67 2.32 7.41
C ARG A 72 -10.35 3.39 6.56
N TRP A 73 -9.60 4.00 5.64
CA TRP A 73 -10.12 5.00 4.73
C TRP A 73 -11.18 4.42 3.80
N LEU A 74 -10.89 3.28 3.17
CA LEU A 74 -11.83 2.63 2.25
C LEU A 74 -13.11 2.20 2.96
N LYS A 75 -12.99 1.62 4.14
CA LYS A 75 -14.15 1.18 4.94
C LYS A 75 -14.99 2.36 5.43
N SER A 76 -14.38 3.53 5.56
CA SER A 76 -15.06 4.76 5.97
C SER A 76 -15.65 5.54 4.80
N GLY A 77 -15.59 5.00 3.58
CA GLY A 77 -16.19 5.61 2.41
C GLY A 77 -15.32 6.63 1.68
N TRP A 78 -14.04 6.72 2.04
CA TRP A 78 -13.10 7.61 1.36
C TRP A 78 -12.56 6.97 0.09
N THR A 79 -12.23 7.80 -0.89
CA THR A 79 -11.61 7.38 -2.14
C THR A 79 -10.10 7.56 -2.05
N ILE A 80 -9.35 6.54 -2.48
CA ILE A 80 -7.90 6.60 -2.59
C ILE A 80 -7.55 6.54 -4.07
N GLY A 81 -7.12 7.66 -4.64
CA GLY A 81 -6.65 7.70 -6.02
C GLY A 81 -5.27 7.05 -6.12
N CYS A 82 -5.05 6.33 -7.22
CA CYS A 82 -3.83 5.58 -7.44
C CYS A 82 -3.08 6.10 -8.66
N SER A 83 -1.75 6.15 -8.56
CA SER A 83 -0.89 6.56 -9.67
C SER A 83 0.18 5.51 -9.91
N TYR A 84 0.33 5.12 -11.18
CA TYR A 84 1.35 4.18 -11.61
C TYR A 84 2.72 4.84 -11.70
N VAL A 85 3.74 4.13 -11.24
CA VAL A 85 5.13 4.52 -11.43
C VAL A 85 5.94 3.29 -11.83
N GLU A 86 6.98 3.50 -12.63
CA GLU A 86 7.93 2.43 -12.89
C GLU A 86 8.86 2.32 -11.68
N TYR A 87 8.91 1.12 -11.10
CA TYR A 87 9.70 0.86 -9.92
C TYR A 87 10.09 -0.60 -9.86
N ASP A 88 11.38 -0.88 -9.82
CA ASP A 88 11.95 -2.21 -9.71
C ASP A 88 12.78 -2.39 -8.43
N GLY A 89 12.68 -1.42 -7.52
CA GLY A 89 13.38 -1.48 -6.26
C GLY A 89 12.75 -2.46 -5.27
N ILE A 90 13.32 -2.51 -4.09
CA ILE A 90 12.85 -3.37 -3.01
C ILE A 90 12.42 -2.53 -1.82
N GLU A 91 11.48 -3.08 -1.07
CA GLU A 91 11.04 -2.47 0.18
C GLU A 91 12.06 -2.79 1.28
N ILE A 92 12.35 -1.79 2.11
CA ILE A 92 13.20 -1.97 3.28
C ILE A 92 12.28 -2.22 4.47
N ASN A 93 12.12 -3.49 4.83
CA ASN A 93 11.26 -3.91 5.94
C ASN A 93 12.08 -4.28 7.19
N GLU A 94 13.38 -4.53 7.02
CA GLU A 94 14.28 -4.91 8.11
C GLU A 94 15.60 -4.16 7.96
N PRO A 95 16.35 -3.92 9.07
CA PRO A 95 17.65 -3.24 9.00
C PRO A 95 18.65 -3.90 8.06
N LEU A 96 18.60 -5.23 7.93
CA LEU A 96 19.47 -5.98 7.03
C LEU A 96 19.25 -5.61 5.56
N ASP A 97 18.02 -5.26 5.19
CA ASP A 97 17.72 -4.83 3.81
C ASP A 97 18.44 -3.53 3.48
N ALA A 98 18.49 -2.60 4.44
CA ALA A 98 19.20 -1.33 4.27
C ALA A 98 20.71 -1.55 4.10
N VAL A 99 21.29 -2.45 4.89
CA VAL A 99 22.71 -2.80 4.79
C VAL A 99 23.02 -3.44 3.43
N LYS A 100 22.20 -4.40 3.02
CA LYS A 100 22.37 -5.12 1.75
C LYS A 100 22.40 -4.20 0.53
N TYR A 101 21.60 -3.13 0.54
CA TYR A 101 21.48 -2.20 -0.57
C TYR A 101 22.22 -0.88 -0.33
N ASN A 102 23.02 -0.82 0.74
CA ASN A 102 23.83 0.36 1.06
C ASN A 102 23.00 1.64 1.19
N ILE A 103 21.80 1.52 1.73
CA ILE A 103 20.93 2.66 1.97
C ILE A 103 21.32 3.31 3.28
N ARG A 104 21.44 4.64 3.27
CA ARG A 104 21.85 5.41 4.43
C ARG A 104 20.80 6.48 4.77
N PRO A 105 20.63 6.80 6.07
CA PRO A 105 19.74 7.90 6.43
C PRO A 105 20.19 9.20 5.77
N LYS A 106 19.22 10.00 5.38
CA LYS A 106 19.48 11.39 4.96
C LYS A 106 19.72 12.20 6.23
N THR A 107 20.83 12.85 6.29
CA THR A 107 21.18 13.76 7.41
C THR A 107 21.04 15.19 6.96
#